data_9d28e5e8a91a5e457d55f20ae12c9135
#
_entry.id   9d28e5e8a91a5e457d55f20ae12c9135
#
_cell.length_a   1.000
_cell.length_b   1.000
_cell.length_c   1.000
_cell.angle_alpha   90.00
_cell.angle_beta   90.00
_cell.angle_gamma   90.00
#
_symmetry.space_group_name_H-M   'P 1'
#
loop_
_entity.id
_entity.type
_entity.pdbx_description
1 polymer ?
#
loop_
_entity_poly.entity_id
_entity_poly.type
_entity_poly.pdbx_seq_one_letter_code
_entity_poly.pdbx_strand_id
1 'polypeptide(L)' 'MKTNEIRKLSQEDLEKKALELKTELFNLRFQLATGQLDNPSYIKIVKKDIARVKTILRERELGIRKEA' A
#
# COMPACT_ATOMS: atom_id res chain seq x y z
N MET A 1 -6.49 -1.08 5.87
CA MET A 1 -6.15 -2.41 5.35
C MET A 1 -5.43 -3.20 6.42
N LYS A 2 -5.89 -4.40 6.69
CA LYS A 2 -5.31 -5.22 7.75
C LYS A 2 -4.18 -6.08 7.21
N THR A 3 -3.16 -6.27 8.03
CA THR A 3 -2.00 -7.06 7.63
C THR A 3 -2.37 -8.48 7.25
N ASN A 4 -3.30 -9.09 7.98
CA ASN A 4 -3.74 -10.45 7.67
C ASN A 4 -4.35 -10.57 6.28
N GLU A 5 -5.11 -9.57 5.88
CA GLU A 5 -5.72 -9.58 4.54
C GLU A 5 -4.66 -9.48 3.46
N ILE A 6 -3.66 -8.65 3.70
CA ILE A 6 -2.56 -8.48 2.75
C ILE A 6 -1.78 -9.78 2.61
N ARG A 7 -1.53 -10.47 3.70
CA ARG A 7 -0.75 -11.72 3.67
C ARG A 7 -1.44 -12.85 2.93
N LYS A 8 -2.75 -12.77 2.76
CA LYS A 8 -3.50 -13.78 2.02
C LYS A 8 -3.42 -13.60 0.52
N LEU A 9 -2.94 -12.46 0.07
CA LEU A 9 -2.86 -12.16 -1.36
C LEU A 9 -1.73 -12.92 -2.02
N SER A 10 -1.91 -13.28 -3.29
CA SER A 10 -0.84 -13.86 -4.08
C SER A 10 0.22 -12.81 -4.36
N GLN A 11 1.38 -13.25 -4.85
CA GLN A 11 2.45 -12.33 -5.19
C GLN A 11 2.00 -11.32 -6.25
N GLU A 12 1.29 -11.80 -7.28
CA GLU A 12 0.79 -10.90 -8.32
C GLU A 12 -0.18 -9.89 -7.76
N ASP A 13 -1.09 -10.33 -6.89
CA ASP A 13 -2.08 -9.44 -6.30
C ASP A 13 -1.42 -8.41 -5.41
N LEU A 14 -0.38 -8.79 -4.69
CA LEU A 14 0.37 -7.84 -3.87
C LEU A 14 1.04 -6.77 -4.70
N GLU A 15 1.64 -7.17 -5.82
CA GLU A 15 2.29 -6.22 -6.70
C GLU A 15 1.29 -5.26 -7.33
N LYS A 16 0.14 -5.79 -7.74
CA LYS A 16 -0.94 -4.94 -8.25
C LYS A 16 -1.44 -3.98 -7.19
N LYS A 17 -1.60 -4.48 -5.97
CA LYS A 17 -2.09 -3.64 -4.87
C LYS A 17 -1.10 -2.52 -4.58
N ALA A 18 0.19 -2.82 -4.58
CA ALA A 18 1.22 -1.82 -4.36
C ALA A 18 1.15 -0.73 -5.43
N LEU A 19 0.96 -1.11 -6.68
CA LEU A 19 0.87 -0.17 -7.77
C LEU A 19 -0.38 0.70 -7.65
N GLU A 20 -1.51 0.08 -7.33
CA GLU A 20 -2.77 0.81 -7.14
C GLU A 20 -2.65 1.84 -6.04
N LEU A 21 -2.03 1.45 -4.92
CA LEU A 21 -1.88 2.36 -3.80
C LEU A 21 -0.94 3.51 -4.12
N LYS A 22 0.12 3.25 -4.88
CA LYS A 22 1.03 4.32 -5.30
C LYS A 22 0.32 5.31 -6.20
N THR A 23 -0.50 4.81 -7.12
CA THR A 23 -1.28 5.66 -8.01
C THR A 23 -2.27 6.51 -7.21
N GLU A 24 -2.93 5.88 -6.26
CA GLU A 24 -3.88 6.59 -5.39
C GLU A 24 -3.18 7.68 -4.60
N LEU A 25 -2.00 7.39 -4.06
CA LEU A 25 -1.25 8.39 -3.30
C LEU A 25 -0.85 9.56 -4.18
N PHE A 26 -0.43 9.28 -5.40
CA PHE A 26 -0.06 10.33 -6.34
C PHE A 26 -1.26 11.24 -6.62
N ASN A 27 -2.42 10.65 -6.87
CA ASN A 27 -3.64 11.42 -7.13
C ASN A 27 -4.05 12.25 -5.93
N LEU A 28 -3.94 11.69 -4.74
CA LEU A 28 -4.28 12.41 -3.52
C LEU A 28 -3.36 13.60 -3.29
N ARG A 29 -2.07 13.42 -3.55
CA ARG A 29 -1.11 14.52 -3.42
C ARG A 29 -1.40 15.61 -4.43
N PHE A 30 -1.78 15.22 -5.63
CA PHE A 30 -2.15 16.19 -6.66
C PHE A 30 -3.38 16.99 -6.22
N GLN A 31 -4.39 16.31 -5.70
CA GLN A 31 -5.59 16.97 -5.20
C GLN A 31 -5.25 17.92 -4.06
N LEU A 32 -4.35 17.52 -3.18
CA LEU A 32 -3.92 18.38 -2.08
C LEU A 32 -3.26 19.65 -2.62
N ALA A 33 -2.37 19.49 -3.60
CA ALA A 33 -1.65 20.62 -4.18
C ALA A 33 -2.58 21.60 -4.88
N THR A 34 -3.68 21.12 -5.45
CA THR A 34 -4.64 21.98 -6.15
C THR A 34 -5.76 22.47 -5.25
N GLY A 35 -5.73 22.10 -3.96
CA GLY A 35 -6.77 22.52 -3.01
C GLY A 35 -8.07 21.77 -3.13
N GLN A 36 -8.08 20.64 -3.82
CA GLN A 36 -9.29 19.86 -4.03
C GLN A 36 -9.52 18.73 -3.02
N LEU A 37 -8.53 18.46 -2.17
CA LEU A 37 -8.62 17.38 -1.20
C LEU A 37 -9.24 17.88 0.10
N ASP A 38 -10.39 17.32 0.45
CA ASP A 38 -11.13 17.74 1.64
C ASP A 38 -10.51 17.21 2.93
N ASN A 39 -9.94 16.03 2.88
CA ASN A 39 -9.43 15.38 4.10
C ASN A 39 -8.00 14.90 3.89
N PRO A 40 -7.00 15.73 4.22
CA PRO A 40 -5.59 15.36 4.03
C PRO A 40 -5.15 14.14 4.83
N SER A 41 -5.87 13.80 5.91
CA SER A 41 -5.48 12.64 6.71
C SER A 41 -5.61 11.33 5.96
N TYR A 42 -6.40 11.30 4.88
CA TYR A 42 -6.52 10.10 4.06
C TYR A 42 -5.19 9.73 3.42
N ILE A 43 -4.34 10.72 3.14
CA ILE A 43 -3.00 10.48 2.61
C ILE A 43 -2.19 9.62 3.59
N LYS A 44 -2.31 9.87 4.89
CA LYS A 44 -1.61 9.10 5.90
C LYS A 44 -2.05 7.64 5.89
N ILE A 45 -3.36 7.41 5.70
CA ILE A 45 -3.90 6.06 5.66
C ILE A 45 -3.31 5.30 4.46
N VAL A 46 -3.31 5.93 3.29
CA VAL A 46 -2.77 5.30 2.08
C VAL A 46 -1.28 5.03 2.23
N LYS A 47 -0.53 5.95 2.82
CA LYS A 47 0.90 5.74 3.06
C LYS A 47 1.15 4.54 3.96
N LYS A 48 0.34 4.36 4.99
CA LYS A 48 0.47 3.20 5.88
C LYS A 48 0.17 1.91 5.14
N ASP A 49 -0.85 1.93 4.29
CA ASP A 49 -1.19 0.74 3.50
C ASP A 49 -0.05 0.37 2.55
N ILE A 50 0.55 1.37 1.91
CA ILE A 50 1.69 1.13 1.04
C ILE A 50 2.85 0.52 1.82
N ALA A 51 3.12 1.05 3.01
CA ALA A 51 4.20 0.53 3.84
C ALA A 51 3.96 -0.92 4.23
N ARG A 52 2.72 -1.27 4.56
CA ARG A 52 2.38 -2.64 4.90
C ARG A 52 2.57 -3.59 3.73
N VAL A 53 2.10 -3.20 2.56
CA VAL A 53 2.25 -4.03 1.37
C VAL A 53 3.73 -4.19 1.02
N LYS A 54 4.50 -3.11 1.07
CA LYS A 54 5.93 -3.19 0.80
C LYS A 54 6.66 -4.10 1.77
N THR A 55 6.28 -4.02 3.06
CA THR A 55 6.91 -4.87 4.07
C THR A 55 6.68 -6.34 3.77
N ILE A 56 5.46 -6.69 3.41
CA ILE A 56 5.14 -8.09 3.12
C ILE A 56 5.83 -8.57 1.85
N LEU A 57 5.87 -7.72 0.83
CA LEU A 57 6.61 -8.06 -0.39
C LEU A 57 8.08 -8.30 -0.08
N ARG A 58 8.67 -7.45 0.76
CA ARG A 58 10.06 -7.61 1.14
C ARG A 58 10.29 -8.89 1.93
N GLU A 59 9.38 -9.22 2.84
CA GLU A 59 9.47 -10.46 3.60
C GLU A 59 9.47 -11.68 2.67
N ARG A 60 8.60 -11.66 1.67
CA ARG A 60 8.53 -12.76 0.71
C ARG A 60 9.79 -12.84 -0.14
N GLU A 61 10.31 -11.69 -0.54
CA GLU A 61 11.53 -11.63 -1.33
C GLU A 61 12.70 -12.21 -0.56
N LEU A 62 12.78 -11.91 0.74
CA LEU A 62 13.85 -12.41 1.59
C LEU A 62 13.62 -13.84 2.07
N GLY A 63 12.43 -14.37 1.85
CA GLY A 63 12.10 -15.72 2.28
C GLY A 63 11.82 -15.84 3.76
N ILE A 64 11.66 -14.74 4.46
CA ILE A 64 11.46 -14.76 5.91
C ILE A 64 10.19 -15.46 6.31
N ARG A 65 9.15 -15.35 5.50
CA ARG A 65 7.83 -15.89 5.82
C ARG A 65 7.49 -17.17 5.11
N LYS A 66 8.40 -17.72 4.32
CA LYS A 66 8.03 -18.80 3.43
C LYS A 66 7.68 -20.10 4.15
N GLU A 67 8.26 -20.35 5.29
CA GLU A 67 7.93 -21.54 6.04
C GLU A 67 6.98 -21.26 7.17
N ALA A 68 6.58 -20.08 7.32
CA ALA A 68 5.61 -19.75 8.36
C ALA A 68 4.27 -20.36 8.07
#